data_bde47a9b382b5d8b057a7ed114bb415f
#
_entry.id   bde47a9b382b5d8b057a7ed114bb415f
#
_cell.length_a   1.000
_cell.length_b   1.000
_cell.length_c   1.000
_cell.angle_alpha   90.00
_cell.angle_beta   90.00
_cell.angle_gamma   90.00
#
_symmetry.space_group_name_H-M   'P 1'
#
loop_
_entity.id
_entity.type
_entity.pdbx_description
1 polymer ?
#
loop_
_entity_poly.entity_id
_entity_poly.type
_entity_poly.pdbx_seq_one_letter_code
_entity_poly.pdbx_strand_id
1 'polypeptide(L)'
;MTSVAAIPEYRTLTPDALDALERAVRERRRVALRRRGTEYVVVAERLETSGRDEVLAGRLPMTGEVLAFRLRDLETFAVLP
;
A
#
# COMPACT_ATOMS: atom_id res chain seq x y z
N MET A 1 13.67 13.90 23.27
CA MET A 1 13.84 12.98 22.15
C MET A 1 12.79 13.25 21.10
N THR A 2 13.25 13.44 19.94
CA THR A 2 12.31 13.62 18.84
C THR A 2 11.77 12.24 18.48
N SER A 3 10.52 12.03 18.74
CA SER A 3 9.93 10.82 18.21
C SER A 3 9.84 10.99 16.71
N VAL A 4 10.37 10.05 16.02
CA VAL A 4 10.05 9.94 14.61
C VAL A 4 8.55 9.81 14.57
N ALA A 5 7.88 10.69 13.84
CA ALA A 5 6.45 10.58 13.71
C ALA A 5 6.16 9.17 13.23
N ALA A 6 5.39 8.44 14.01
CA ALA A 6 5.04 7.08 13.65
C ALA A 6 4.31 7.09 12.32
N ILE A 7 4.76 6.26 11.41
CA ILE A 7 4.07 6.09 10.13
C ILE A 7 2.78 5.34 10.43
N PRO A 8 1.62 5.89 10.06
CA PRO A 8 0.37 5.20 10.31
C PRO A 8 0.34 3.84 9.61
N GLU A 9 -0.05 2.83 10.35
CA GLU A 9 -0.22 1.49 9.81
C GLU A 9 -1.70 1.16 9.79
N TYR A 10 -2.21 0.79 8.64
CA TYR A 10 -3.63 0.53 8.43
C TYR A 10 -3.89 -0.97 8.44
N ARG A 11 -4.86 -1.40 9.24
CA ARG A 11 -5.21 -2.82 9.39
C ARG A 11 -6.53 -3.19 8.74
N THR A 12 -7.34 -2.21 8.44
CA THR A 12 -8.65 -2.46 7.83
C THR A 12 -8.87 -1.47 6.70
N LEU A 13 -9.77 -1.83 5.80
CA LEU A 13 -10.14 -0.94 4.70
C LEU A 13 -11.17 0.05 5.23
N THR A 14 -10.68 1.19 5.67
CA THR A 14 -11.49 2.31 6.08
C THR A 14 -11.39 3.40 5.02
N PRO A 15 -12.30 4.39 5.02
CA PRO A 15 -12.16 5.52 4.09
C PRO A 15 -10.81 6.21 4.20
N ASP A 16 -10.29 6.37 5.42
CA ASP A 16 -8.97 6.99 5.62
C ASP A 16 -7.86 6.15 4.98
N ALA A 17 -7.93 4.83 5.11
CA ALA A 17 -6.94 3.95 4.52
C ALA A 17 -6.97 4.02 3.00
N LEU A 18 -8.16 4.02 2.41
CA LEU A 18 -8.30 4.14 0.97
C LEU A 18 -7.79 5.49 0.47
N ASP A 19 -8.10 6.57 1.18
CA ASP A 19 -7.62 7.90 0.82
C ASP A 19 -6.09 7.95 0.85
N ALA A 20 -5.48 7.30 1.84
CA ALA A 20 -4.02 7.24 1.95
C ALA A 20 -3.42 6.52 0.75
N LEU A 21 -4.02 5.40 0.33
CA LEU A 21 -3.54 4.66 -0.84
C LEU A 21 -3.74 5.44 -2.13
N GLU A 22 -4.88 6.11 -2.29
CA GLU A 22 -5.13 6.94 -3.47
C GLU A 22 -4.10 8.05 -3.58
N ARG A 23 -3.77 8.69 -2.46
CA ARG A 23 -2.73 9.71 -2.44
C ARG A 23 -1.37 9.13 -2.78
N ALA A 24 -1.05 7.95 -2.24
CA ALA A 24 0.20 7.27 -2.52
C ALA A 24 0.36 6.99 -4.03
N VAL A 25 -0.72 6.59 -4.68
CA VAL A 25 -0.72 6.36 -6.13
C VAL A 25 -0.47 7.67 -6.88
N ARG A 26 -1.16 8.74 -6.50
CA ARG A 26 -0.97 10.03 -7.17
C ARG A 26 0.44 10.56 -7.03
N GLU A 27 1.05 10.33 -5.87
CA GLU A 27 2.39 10.84 -5.56
C GLU A 27 3.49 9.83 -5.80
N ARG A 28 3.15 8.65 -6.28
CA ARG A 28 4.10 7.56 -6.54
C ARG A 28 4.95 7.26 -5.31
N ARG A 29 4.32 7.15 -4.17
CA ARG A 29 5.00 6.87 -2.93
C ARG A 29 5.24 5.38 -2.75
N ARG A 30 6.23 5.07 -1.93
CA ARG A 30 6.46 3.69 -1.52
C ARG A 30 5.44 3.32 -0.46
N VAL A 31 4.98 2.08 -0.53
CA VAL A 31 4.05 1.52 0.44
C VAL A 31 4.65 0.23 0.95
N ALA A 32 4.78 0.14 2.28
CA ALA A 32 5.15 -1.12 2.92
C ALA A 32 3.86 -1.86 3.21
N LEU A 33 3.78 -3.10 2.78
CA LEU A 33 2.57 -3.88 3.00
C LEU A 33 2.92 -5.31 3.38
N ARG A 34 2.00 -5.97 4.07
CA ARG A 34 2.18 -7.35 4.50
C ARG A 34 1.03 -8.20 4.00
N ARG A 35 1.37 -9.29 3.36
CA ARG A 35 0.41 -10.26 2.87
C ARG A 35 0.92 -11.66 3.21
N ARG A 36 0.10 -12.43 3.92
CA ARG A 36 0.44 -13.81 4.31
C ARG A 36 1.80 -13.90 5.00
N GLY A 37 2.06 -12.97 5.91
CA GLY A 37 3.29 -12.93 6.66
C GLY A 37 4.50 -12.43 5.90
N THR A 38 4.38 -12.15 4.61
CA THR A 38 5.48 -11.62 3.80
C THR A 38 5.33 -10.12 3.66
N GLU A 39 6.42 -9.42 3.87
CA GLU A 39 6.47 -7.99 3.77
C GLU A 39 7.00 -7.56 2.42
N TYR A 40 6.34 -6.57 1.82
CA TYR A 40 6.73 -6.02 0.52
C TYR A 40 6.87 -4.51 0.66
N VAL A 41 7.82 -3.93 -0.06
CA VAL A 41 7.88 -2.49 -0.24
C VAL A 41 7.77 -2.22 -1.74
N VAL A 42 6.74 -1.53 -2.13
CA VAL A 42 6.45 -1.28 -3.55
C VAL A 42 6.19 0.20 -3.77
N VAL A 43 6.40 0.65 -5.00
CA VAL A 43 5.95 1.99 -5.42
C VAL A 43 4.51 1.85 -5.88
N ALA A 44 3.61 2.62 -5.29
CA ALA A 44 2.20 2.58 -5.65
C ALA A 44 2.02 3.12 -7.06
N GLU A 45 1.52 2.28 -7.96
CA GLU A 45 1.34 2.62 -9.36
C GLU A 45 -0.10 2.95 -9.69
N ARG A 46 -1.02 2.11 -9.23
CA ARG A 46 -2.42 2.21 -9.63
C ARG A 46 -3.30 1.51 -8.61
N LEU A 47 -4.46 2.10 -8.37
CA LEU A 47 -5.50 1.50 -7.55
C LEU A 47 -6.72 1.33 -8.42
N GLU A 48 -7.20 0.10 -8.56
CA GLU A 48 -8.31 -0.23 -9.42
C GLU A 48 -9.38 -1.00 -8.67
N THR A 49 -10.62 -0.82 -9.08
CA THR A 49 -11.72 -1.64 -8.62
C THR A 49 -11.94 -2.76 -9.64
N SER A 50 -11.91 -4.00 -9.17
CA SER A 50 -12.17 -5.16 -10.00
C SER A 50 -13.29 -5.96 -9.34
N GLY A 51 -14.49 -5.85 -9.91
CA GLY A 51 -15.67 -6.45 -9.28
C GLY A 51 -15.93 -5.82 -7.93
N ARG A 52 -15.81 -6.62 -6.86
CA ARG A 52 -15.97 -6.13 -5.49
C ARG A 52 -14.65 -5.86 -4.79
N ASP A 53 -13.55 -6.08 -5.50
CA ASP A 53 -12.22 -5.94 -4.92
C ASP A 53 -11.56 -4.64 -5.34
N GLU A 54 -10.87 -4.03 -4.38
CA GLU A 54 -9.91 -2.98 -4.66
C GLU A 54 -8.55 -3.65 -4.83
N VAL A 55 -7.85 -3.35 -5.92
CA VAL A 55 -6.56 -3.95 -6.23
C VAL A 55 -5.51 -2.87 -6.38
N LEU A 56 -4.44 -3.00 -5.61
CA LEU A 56 -3.29 -2.11 -5.72
C LEU A 56 -2.24 -2.75 -6.62
N ALA A 57 -1.85 -2.04 -7.67
CA ALA A 57 -0.70 -2.42 -8.48
C ALA A 57 0.51 -1.71 -7.90
N GLY A 58 1.52 -2.47 -7.49
CA GLY A 58 2.73 -1.94 -6.91
C GLY A 58 3.96 -2.45 -7.63
N ARG A 59 4.91 -1.56 -7.86
CA ARG A 59 6.16 -1.89 -8.55
C ARG A 59 7.26 -2.16 -7.55
N LEU A 60 7.92 -3.30 -7.68
CA LEU A 60 9.10 -3.61 -6.89
C LEU A 60 10.25 -2.70 -7.36
N PRO A 61 10.84 -1.89 -6.47
CA PRO A 61 11.88 -0.94 -6.90
C PRO A 61 13.12 -1.62 -7.48
N MET A 62 13.47 -2.80 -6.97
CA MET A 62 14.70 -3.47 -7.37
C MET A 62 14.60 -4.11 -8.76
N THR A 63 13.47 -4.68 -9.09
CA THR A 63 13.32 -5.44 -10.34
C THR A 63 12.45 -4.73 -11.36
N GLY A 64 11.62 -3.79 -10.94
CA GLY A 64 10.64 -3.15 -11.81
C GLY A 64 9.39 -3.99 -12.05
N GLU A 65 9.33 -5.16 -11.44
CA GLU A 65 8.16 -6.03 -11.58
C GLU A 65 6.94 -5.41 -10.90
N VAL A 66 5.79 -5.46 -11.57
CA VAL A 66 4.53 -4.95 -11.03
C VAL A 66 3.72 -6.11 -10.49
N LEU A 67 3.36 -6.02 -9.23
CA LEU A 67 2.54 -7.03 -8.56
C LEU A 67 1.16 -6.45 -8.26
N ALA A 68 0.16 -7.31 -8.26
CA ALA A 68 -1.21 -6.92 -7.91
C ALA A 68 -1.54 -7.45 -6.54
N PHE A 69 -2.08 -6.57 -5.68
CA PHE A 69 -2.47 -6.93 -4.33
C PHE A 69 -3.94 -6.58 -4.12
N ARG A 70 -4.76 -7.59 -3.81
CA ARG A 70 -6.12 -7.31 -3.37
C ARG A 70 -6.04 -6.73 -1.97
N LEU A 71 -6.66 -5.59 -1.74
CA LEU A 71 -6.55 -4.91 -0.45
C LEU A 71 -7.07 -5.77 0.70
N ARG A 72 -8.10 -6.56 0.45
CA ARG A 72 -8.65 -7.44 1.49
C ARG A 72 -7.68 -8.55 1.92
N ASP A 73 -6.68 -8.85 1.10
CA ASP A 73 -5.66 -9.84 1.44
C ASP A 73 -4.49 -9.25 2.22
N LEU A 74 -4.46 -7.95 2.38
CA LEU A 74 -3.40 -7.28 3.11
C LEU A 74 -3.68 -7.34 4.61
N GLU A 75 -2.67 -7.72 5.36
CA GLU A 75 -2.76 -7.69 6.82
C GLU A 75 -2.60 -6.26 7.32
N THR A 76 -1.59 -5.59 6.82
CA THR A 76 -1.32 -4.18 7.15
C THR A 76 -0.67 -3.50 5.96
N PHE A 77 -0.75 -2.17 5.93
CA PHE A 77 0.06 -1.37 5.03
C PHE A 77 0.37 -0.02 5.65
N ALA A 78 1.46 0.58 5.18
CA ALA A 78 1.85 1.92 5.61
C ALA A 78 2.45 2.66 4.42
N VAL A 79 2.06 3.92 4.25
CA VAL A 79 2.61 4.76 3.19
C VAL A 79 3.89 5.40 3.72
N LEU A 80 4.99 5.16 3.04
CA LEU A 80 6.29 5.65 3.47
C LEU A 80 6.50 7.11 3.01
N PRO A 81 7.26 7.88 3.79
CA PRO A 81 7.57 9.25 3.40
C PRO A 81 8.44 9.36 2.16
#